data_7df0a4280c1465cabf1830b196c04148
#
_entry.id   7df0a4280c1465cabf1830b196c04148
#
_cell.length_a   1.000
_cell.length_b   1.000
_cell.length_c   1.000
_cell.angle_alpha   90.00
_cell.angle_beta   90.00
_cell.angle_gamma   90.00
#
_symmetry.space_group_name_H-M   'P 1'
#
loop_
_entity.id
_entity.type
_entity.pdbx_description
1 polymer ?
#
loop_
_entity_poly.entity_id
_entity_poly.type
_entity_poly.pdbx_seq_one_letter_code
_entity_poly.pdbx_strand_id
1 'polypeptide(L)'
;MSMKRRAFLGLSATLLAAGAVGGWKLTHTGHQPLLLSARNDESGKHYAVGYRLDGARAFATQVSERCHDVVPHPSLPMALFVGRRPSTESYLIDTRDGRLLHTLRSEKDRHFYGHAVFHKDGEWLYATENDTRDPGRGVIGAYRLE
;
A
#
# COMPACT_ATOMS: atom_id res chain seq x y z
N MET A 1 11.42 8.56 35.20
CA MET A 1 10.01 8.99 35.10
C MET A 1 9.44 8.52 33.79
N SER A 2 8.59 7.51 33.78
CA SER A 2 8.02 6.94 32.55
C SER A 2 6.76 7.72 32.17
N MET A 3 6.80 8.47 31.09
CA MET A 3 5.63 9.17 30.52
C MET A 3 4.65 8.16 29.94
N LYS A 4 3.41 8.14 30.45
CA LYS A 4 2.39 7.21 29.95
C LYS A 4 2.05 7.51 28.49
N ARG A 5 2.00 6.48 27.62
CA ARG A 5 1.72 6.58 26.17
C ARG A 5 0.50 7.46 25.83
N ARG A 6 -0.51 7.51 26.69
CA ARG A 6 -1.70 8.36 26.53
C ARG A 6 -1.42 9.86 26.62
N ALA A 7 -0.43 10.27 27.45
CA ALA A 7 -0.03 11.67 27.55
C ALA A 7 0.74 12.15 26.31
N PHE A 8 1.52 11.27 25.70
CA PHE A 8 2.25 11.57 24.45
C PHE A 8 1.28 11.81 23.28
N LEU A 9 0.24 10.98 23.12
CA LEU A 9 -0.78 11.14 22.07
C LEU A 9 -1.62 12.42 22.27
N GLY A 10 -1.92 12.81 23.52
CA GLY A 10 -2.62 14.06 23.83
C GLY A 10 -1.81 15.31 23.48
N LEU A 11 -0.48 15.30 23.72
CA LEU A 11 0.40 16.43 23.41
C LEU A 11 0.56 16.61 21.88
N SER A 12 0.62 15.50 21.13
CA SER A 12 0.73 15.54 19.66
C SER A 12 -0.52 16.12 18.99
N ALA A 13 -1.71 15.85 19.53
CA ALA A 13 -2.96 16.41 19.03
C ALA A 13 -3.08 17.92 19.26
N THR A 14 -2.55 18.42 20.38
CA THR A 14 -2.62 19.85 20.73
C THR A 14 -1.65 20.69 19.90
N LEU A 15 -0.48 20.17 19.53
CA LEU A 15 0.49 20.84 18.66
C LEU A 15 0.03 20.95 17.20
N LEU A 16 -0.80 20.00 16.72
CA LEU A 16 -1.42 20.06 15.40
C LEU A 16 -2.56 21.10 15.31
N ALA A 17 -3.24 21.39 16.43
CA ALA A 17 -4.29 22.40 16.47
C ALA A 17 -3.77 23.83 16.53
N ALA A 18 -2.58 24.07 17.10
CA ALA A 18 -1.98 25.41 17.22
C ALA A 18 -1.29 25.88 15.93
N GLY A 19 -1.01 25.00 14.97
CA GLY A 19 -0.40 25.36 13.67
C GLY A 19 -1.39 25.86 12.60
N ALA A 20 -2.69 25.88 12.89
CA ALA A 20 -3.74 26.13 11.89
C ALA A 20 -4.11 27.61 11.69
N VAL A 21 -3.41 28.57 12.28
CA VAL A 21 -3.74 30.01 12.18
C VAL A 21 -2.93 30.77 11.11
N GLY A 22 -2.05 30.10 10.40
CA GLY A 22 -1.36 30.67 9.24
C GLY A 22 -1.92 30.07 7.95
N GLY A 23 -2.72 30.87 7.22
CA GLY A 23 -3.48 30.49 6.02
C GLY A 23 -2.79 29.62 4.97
N TRP A 24 -2.72 28.34 5.18
CA TRP A 24 -2.49 27.36 4.15
C TRP A 24 -3.86 26.96 3.58
N LYS A 25 -4.26 27.65 2.52
CA LYS A 25 -5.26 27.08 1.62
C LYS A 25 -4.65 25.80 1.04
N LEU A 26 -4.82 24.68 1.73
CA LEU A 26 -4.73 23.37 1.11
C LEU A 26 -5.82 23.39 0.04
N THR A 27 -5.44 23.51 -1.22
CA THR A 27 -6.30 23.17 -2.34
C THR A 27 -6.57 21.67 -2.21
N HIS A 28 -7.63 21.35 -1.52
CA HIS A 28 -8.16 20.01 -1.43
C HIS A 28 -8.63 19.63 -2.83
N THR A 29 -7.76 19.04 -3.62
CA THR A 29 -8.22 18.11 -4.65
C THR A 29 -9.02 17.06 -3.86
N GLY A 30 -10.32 16.94 -4.11
CA GLY A 30 -11.31 16.30 -3.24
C GLY A 30 -11.14 14.82 -2.85
N HIS A 31 -9.91 14.35 -2.69
CA HIS A 31 -9.61 13.00 -2.24
C HIS A 31 -9.34 13.02 -0.73
N GLN A 32 -10.24 12.41 0.01
CA GLN A 32 -10.04 12.15 1.44
C GLN A 32 -8.84 11.20 1.62
N PRO A 33 -7.92 11.46 2.58
CA PRO A 33 -6.81 10.56 2.86
C PRO A 33 -7.33 9.18 3.28
N LEU A 34 -6.65 8.13 2.82
CA LEU A 34 -6.97 6.74 3.09
C LEU A 34 -5.85 6.04 3.84
N LEU A 35 -6.24 5.16 4.75
CA LEU A 35 -5.37 4.12 5.30
C LEU A 35 -5.53 2.88 4.43
N LEU A 36 -4.45 2.46 3.76
CA LEU A 36 -4.44 1.27 2.93
C LEU A 36 -3.88 0.09 3.71
N SER A 37 -4.49 -1.07 3.58
CA SER A 37 -4.05 -2.29 4.25
C SER A 37 -4.50 -3.53 3.48
N ALA A 38 -3.95 -4.69 3.85
CA ALA A 38 -4.41 -5.99 3.40
C ALA A 38 -4.98 -6.79 4.57
N ARG A 39 -6.04 -7.55 4.35
CA ARG A 39 -6.63 -8.40 5.37
C ARG A 39 -7.10 -9.74 4.80
N ASN A 40 -7.30 -10.69 5.68
CA ASN A 40 -8.06 -11.90 5.40
C ASN A 40 -9.41 -11.82 6.11
N ASP A 41 -10.41 -12.50 5.59
CA ASP A 41 -11.64 -12.77 6.34
C ASP A 41 -11.58 -14.13 7.07
N GLU A 42 -12.64 -14.46 7.79
CA GLU A 42 -12.75 -15.72 8.55
C GLU A 42 -12.77 -16.96 7.65
N SER A 43 -13.15 -16.81 6.38
CA SER A 43 -13.12 -17.88 5.37
C SER A 43 -11.74 -18.03 4.70
N GLY A 44 -10.75 -17.22 5.08
CA GLY A 44 -9.41 -17.22 4.52
C GLY A 44 -9.25 -16.49 3.19
N LYS A 45 -10.29 -15.79 2.72
CA LYS A 45 -10.18 -14.94 1.52
C LYS A 45 -9.34 -13.71 1.79
N HIS A 46 -8.61 -13.27 0.78
CA HIS A 46 -7.68 -12.15 0.86
C HIS A 46 -8.29 -10.89 0.23
N TYR A 47 -8.03 -9.74 0.85
CA TYR A 47 -8.56 -8.45 0.40
C TYR A 47 -7.51 -7.34 0.47
N ALA A 48 -7.47 -6.52 -0.57
CA ALA A 48 -6.92 -5.18 -0.54
C ALA A 48 -7.99 -4.23 -0.03
N VAL A 49 -7.70 -3.42 0.99
CA VAL A 49 -8.71 -2.57 1.65
C VAL A 49 -8.22 -1.14 1.82
N GLY A 50 -9.16 -0.20 1.72
CA GLY A 50 -8.97 1.20 2.06
C GLY A 50 -9.97 1.64 3.11
N TYR A 51 -9.50 2.38 4.12
CA TYR A 51 -10.32 2.96 5.16
C TYR A 51 -10.14 4.47 5.19
N ARG A 52 -11.22 5.20 5.44
CA ARG A 52 -11.17 6.63 5.76
C ARG A 52 -10.63 6.84 7.17
N LEU A 53 -10.22 8.06 7.49
CA LEU A 53 -9.69 8.37 8.82
C LEU A 53 -10.73 8.27 9.94
N ASP A 54 -12.02 8.31 9.61
CA ASP A 54 -13.13 8.07 10.55
C ASP A 54 -13.38 6.57 10.82
N GLY A 55 -12.61 5.68 10.18
CA GLY A 55 -12.75 4.23 10.29
C GLY A 55 -13.73 3.61 9.30
N ALA A 56 -14.47 4.41 8.51
CA ALA A 56 -15.36 3.88 7.49
C ALA A 56 -14.57 3.22 6.35
N ARG A 57 -15.00 2.03 5.94
CA ARG A 57 -14.40 1.33 4.82
C ARG A 57 -14.73 2.02 3.51
N ALA A 58 -13.71 2.46 2.77
CA ALA A 58 -13.85 3.05 1.45
C ALA A 58 -14.02 1.97 0.38
N PHE A 59 -13.17 0.93 0.44
CA PHE A 59 -13.28 -0.23 -0.44
C PHE A 59 -12.73 -1.51 0.20
N ALA A 60 -13.12 -2.66 -0.37
CA ALA A 60 -12.53 -3.97 -0.10
C ALA A 60 -12.56 -4.80 -1.38
N THR A 61 -11.42 -5.01 -1.98
CA THR A 61 -11.27 -5.72 -3.24
C THR A 61 -10.69 -7.09 -2.96
N GLN A 62 -11.43 -8.14 -3.30
CA GLN A 62 -10.94 -9.50 -3.14
C GLN A 62 -9.79 -9.74 -4.13
N VAL A 63 -8.72 -10.36 -3.64
CA VAL A 63 -7.53 -10.75 -4.42
C VAL A 63 -7.25 -12.23 -4.23
N SER A 64 -6.51 -12.83 -5.16
CA SER A 64 -6.26 -14.29 -5.17
C SER A 64 -5.32 -14.71 -4.06
N GLU A 65 -4.30 -13.88 -3.77
CA GLU A 65 -3.25 -14.21 -2.82
C GLU A 65 -3.08 -13.11 -1.77
N ARG A 66 -2.51 -13.49 -0.63
CA ARG A 66 -2.29 -12.58 0.49
C ARG A 66 -1.24 -11.53 0.14
N CYS A 67 -1.54 -10.26 0.44
CA CYS A 67 -0.58 -9.17 0.32
C CYS A 67 0.22 -8.96 1.61
N HIS A 68 1.41 -8.38 1.49
CA HIS A 68 2.33 -8.08 2.58
C HIS A 68 2.55 -6.58 2.78
N ASP A 69 2.71 -5.84 1.70
CA ASP A 69 3.01 -4.40 1.70
C ASP A 69 2.05 -3.66 0.77
N VAL A 70 1.93 -2.36 0.96
CA VAL A 70 1.13 -1.48 0.10
C VAL A 70 1.93 -0.24 -0.24
N VAL A 71 2.13 -0.01 -1.53
CA VAL A 71 2.94 1.08 -2.05
C VAL A 71 2.08 2.02 -2.88
N PRO A 72 1.78 3.23 -2.39
CA PRO A 72 1.05 4.24 -3.17
C PRO A 72 1.86 4.71 -4.38
N HIS A 73 1.17 4.94 -5.49
CA HIS A 73 1.78 5.59 -6.65
C HIS A 73 2.08 7.07 -6.36
N PRO A 74 3.22 7.61 -6.82
CA PRO A 74 3.66 8.97 -6.46
C PRO A 74 2.74 10.10 -6.93
N SER A 75 1.94 9.89 -7.99
CA SER A 75 1.13 10.95 -8.60
C SER A 75 -0.29 10.55 -9.01
N LEU A 76 -0.57 9.25 -9.16
CA LEU A 76 -1.88 8.74 -9.58
C LEU A 76 -2.66 8.15 -8.39
N PRO A 77 -4.01 8.16 -8.42
CA PRO A 77 -4.83 7.62 -7.35
C PRO A 77 -4.89 6.09 -7.41
N MET A 78 -3.75 5.45 -7.28
CA MET A 78 -3.62 3.99 -7.26
C MET A 78 -2.51 3.55 -6.31
N ALA A 79 -2.57 2.30 -5.88
CA ALA A 79 -1.54 1.68 -5.04
C ALA A 79 -1.31 0.24 -5.47
N LEU A 80 -0.06 -0.21 -5.33
CA LEU A 80 0.30 -1.61 -5.48
C LEU A 80 0.17 -2.32 -4.14
N PHE A 81 -0.61 -3.37 -4.09
CA PHE A 81 -0.67 -4.34 -3.00
C PHE A 81 0.26 -5.50 -3.33
N VAL A 82 1.41 -5.50 -2.68
CA VAL A 82 2.51 -6.44 -2.99
C VAL A 82 2.21 -7.82 -2.42
N GLY A 83 2.31 -8.85 -3.25
CA GLY A 83 2.09 -10.23 -2.84
C GLY A 83 3.09 -10.67 -1.76
N ARG A 84 2.57 -11.39 -0.75
CA ARG A 84 3.40 -12.01 0.28
C ARG A 84 4.01 -13.30 -0.25
N ARG A 85 5.31 -13.50 -0.02
CA ARG A 85 5.98 -14.74 -0.44
C ARG A 85 5.23 -16.00 0.05
N PRO A 86 5.11 -17.05 -0.77
CA PRO A 86 5.68 -17.20 -2.12
C PRO A 86 4.74 -16.75 -3.24
N SER A 87 4.01 -15.63 -3.07
CA SER A 87 3.06 -15.13 -4.07
C SER A 87 3.74 -14.81 -5.40
N THR A 88 3.11 -15.20 -6.49
CA THR A 88 3.51 -14.81 -7.86
C THR A 88 2.71 -13.63 -8.37
N GLU A 89 1.76 -13.11 -7.58
CA GLU A 89 0.88 -12.01 -7.94
C GLU A 89 1.01 -10.82 -7.00
N SER A 90 0.87 -9.62 -7.56
CA SER A 90 0.68 -8.34 -6.86
C SER A 90 -0.39 -7.54 -7.59
N TYR A 91 -1.11 -6.65 -6.90
CA TYR A 91 -2.36 -6.09 -7.40
C TYR A 91 -2.30 -4.57 -7.42
N LEU A 92 -2.45 -3.96 -8.60
CA LEU A 92 -2.59 -2.53 -8.75
C LEU A 92 -4.07 -2.15 -8.61
N ILE A 93 -4.40 -1.35 -7.61
CA ILE A 93 -5.76 -0.99 -7.23
C ILE A 93 -5.96 0.52 -7.36
N ASP A 94 -7.07 0.94 -7.97
CA ASP A 94 -7.54 2.32 -7.92
C ASP A 94 -7.99 2.66 -6.50
N THR A 95 -7.38 3.67 -5.88
CA THR A 95 -7.67 4.02 -4.49
C THR A 95 -8.96 4.82 -4.31
N ARG A 96 -9.60 5.27 -5.39
CA ARG A 96 -10.87 6.01 -5.35
C ARG A 96 -12.08 5.11 -5.10
N ASP A 97 -12.07 3.92 -5.71
CA ASP A 97 -13.21 2.99 -5.71
C ASP A 97 -12.84 1.53 -5.41
N GLY A 98 -11.54 1.22 -5.31
CA GLY A 98 -11.04 -0.12 -5.07
C GLY A 98 -11.00 -1.01 -6.32
N ARG A 99 -11.21 -0.48 -7.51
CA ARG A 99 -11.18 -1.28 -8.74
C ARG A 99 -9.79 -1.86 -8.99
N LEU A 100 -9.72 -3.16 -9.25
CA LEU A 100 -8.49 -3.82 -9.70
C LEU A 100 -8.14 -3.30 -11.11
N LEU A 101 -7.01 -2.61 -11.21
CA LEU A 101 -6.50 -2.07 -12.47
C LEU A 101 -5.69 -3.11 -13.23
N HIS A 102 -4.78 -3.77 -12.51
CA HIS A 102 -3.89 -4.76 -13.09
C HIS A 102 -3.44 -5.80 -12.05
N THR A 103 -3.22 -7.03 -12.48
CA THR A 103 -2.51 -8.06 -11.71
C THR A 103 -1.12 -8.22 -12.28
N LEU A 104 -0.13 -7.73 -11.52
CA LEU A 104 1.28 -7.88 -11.83
C LEU A 104 1.70 -9.32 -11.51
N ARG A 105 2.39 -9.98 -12.44
CA ARG A 105 2.92 -11.34 -12.25
C ARG A 105 4.44 -11.32 -12.26
N SER A 106 5.03 -12.06 -11.33
CA SER A 106 6.48 -12.28 -11.35
C SER A 106 6.88 -13.12 -12.56
N GLU A 107 8.12 -12.96 -12.99
CA GLU A 107 8.69 -13.81 -14.05
C GLU A 107 8.67 -15.30 -13.65
N LYS A 108 8.77 -16.16 -14.67
CA LYS A 108 8.88 -17.61 -14.46
C LYS A 108 10.03 -17.94 -13.49
N ASP A 109 9.81 -18.91 -12.63
CA ASP A 109 10.76 -19.34 -11.59
C ASP A 109 11.11 -18.25 -10.56
N ARG A 110 10.20 -17.27 -10.35
CA ARG A 110 10.31 -16.24 -9.34
C ARG A 110 9.02 -16.08 -8.54
N HIS A 111 9.13 -15.51 -7.36
CA HIS A 111 7.99 -15.03 -6.59
C HIS A 111 8.33 -13.71 -5.90
N PHE A 112 7.31 -12.89 -5.63
CA PHE A 112 7.46 -11.68 -4.86
C PHE A 112 7.93 -11.99 -3.44
N TYR A 113 8.79 -11.12 -2.91
CA TYR A 113 9.33 -11.25 -1.55
C TYR A 113 8.67 -10.29 -0.54
N GLY A 114 7.70 -9.51 -1.00
CA GLY A 114 6.81 -8.71 -0.17
C GLY A 114 7.05 -7.20 -0.17
N HIS A 115 8.09 -6.66 -0.80
CA HIS A 115 8.35 -5.23 -0.86
C HIS A 115 8.51 -4.74 -2.30
N ALA A 116 8.09 -3.50 -2.53
CA ALA A 116 8.25 -2.82 -3.80
C ALA A 116 8.39 -1.30 -3.61
N VAL A 117 8.76 -0.60 -4.64
CA VAL A 117 8.80 0.87 -4.67
C VAL A 117 8.55 1.35 -6.10
N PHE A 118 7.74 2.41 -6.25
CA PHE A 118 7.67 3.14 -7.51
C PHE A 118 8.89 4.05 -7.67
N HIS A 119 9.41 4.13 -8.87
CA HIS A 119 10.29 5.22 -9.24
C HIS A 119 9.53 6.55 -9.14
N LYS A 120 10.23 7.64 -8.90
CA LYS A 120 9.63 8.98 -8.66
C LYS A 120 8.79 9.52 -9.82
N ASP A 121 9.04 9.05 -11.07
CA ASP A 121 8.24 9.39 -12.26
C ASP A 121 6.92 8.60 -12.34
N GLY A 122 6.78 7.53 -11.57
CA GLY A 122 5.62 6.64 -11.59
C GLY A 122 5.58 5.65 -12.75
N GLU A 123 6.51 5.73 -13.71
CA GLU A 123 6.53 4.83 -14.87
C GLU A 123 7.13 3.45 -14.56
N TRP A 124 8.01 3.39 -13.56
CA TRP A 124 8.70 2.17 -13.17
C TRP A 124 8.37 1.75 -11.75
N LEU A 125 8.25 0.45 -11.58
CA LEU A 125 8.10 -0.23 -10.31
C LEU A 125 9.25 -1.23 -10.13
N TYR A 126 9.87 -1.23 -8.96
CA TYR A 126 10.89 -2.19 -8.56
C TYR A 126 10.35 -3.03 -7.42
N ALA A 127 10.41 -4.35 -7.54
CA ALA A 127 9.95 -5.28 -6.51
C ALA A 127 11.05 -6.23 -6.08
N THR A 128 11.08 -6.56 -4.79
CA THR A 128 11.94 -7.64 -4.30
C THR A 128 11.34 -8.98 -4.68
N GLU A 129 12.15 -9.84 -5.28
CA GLU A 129 11.78 -11.17 -5.70
C GLU A 129 12.82 -12.20 -5.27
N ASN A 130 12.47 -13.47 -5.35
CA ASN A 130 13.38 -14.57 -5.11
C ASN A 130 13.39 -15.51 -6.33
N ASP A 131 14.59 -15.94 -6.73
CA ASP A 131 14.74 -16.99 -7.75
C ASP A 131 14.50 -18.36 -7.09
N THR A 132 13.44 -19.05 -7.51
CA THR A 132 13.06 -20.34 -6.91
C THR A 132 14.04 -21.49 -7.25
N ARG A 133 14.87 -21.30 -8.27
CA ARG A 133 15.93 -22.25 -8.67
C ARG A 133 17.17 -22.14 -7.78
N ASP A 134 17.36 -20.97 -7.17
CA ASP A 134 18.40 -20.67 -6.19
C ASP A 134 17.79 -19.89 -5.02
N PRO A 135 17.19 -20.57 -4.02
CA PRO A 135 16.46 -19.91 -2.94
C PRO A 135 17.28 -18.93 -2.09
N GLY A 136 18.59 -18.98 -2.16
CA GLY A 136 19.49 -18.00 -1.53
C GLY A 136 19.66 -16.70 -2.33
N ARG A 137 19.16 -16.65 -3.57
CA ARG A 137 19.35 -15.53 -4.48
C ARG A 137 18.16 -14.61 -4.52
N GLY A 138 18.27 -13.44 -3.87
CA GLY A 138 17.37 -12.32 -4.05
C GLY A 138 17.60 -11.62 -5.40
N VAL A 139 16.54 -11.20 -6.06
CA VAL A 139 16.57 -10.41 -7.30
C VAL A 139 15.65 -9.21 -7.19
N ILE A 140 15.87 -8.21 -8.04
CA ILE A 140 14.97 -7.07 -8.20
C ILE A 140 14.24 -7.22 -9.53
N GLY A 141 12.92 -7.36 -9.47
CA GLY A 141 12.05 -7.25 -10.64
C GLY A 141 11.86 -5.78 -11.00
N ALA A 142 11.97 -5.44 -12.29
CA ALA A 142 11.69 -4.11 -12.80
C ALA A 142 10.50 -4.18 -13.78
N TYR A 143 9.46 -3.43 -13.48
CA TYR A 143 8.19 -3.44 -14.21
C TYR A 143 7.87 -2.04 -14.71
N ARG A 144 7.54 -1.92 -15.98
CA ARG A 144 7.08 -0.67 -16.56
C ARG A 144 5.56 -0.63 -16.53
N LEU A 145 5.00 0.46 -16.05
CA LEU A 145 3.58 0.74 -16.16
C LEU A 145 3.31 1.38 -17.53
N GLU A 146 2.46 0.76 -18.32
CA GLU A 146 2.00 1.30 -19.62
C GLU A 146 0.68 2.04 -19.46
#